data_63f881285662bde48518c8a88e802c7a
#
_entry.id   63f881285662bde48518c8a88e802c7a
#
_cell.length_a   1.000
_cell.length_b   1.000
_cell.length_c   1.000
_cell.angle_alpha   90.00
_cell.angle_beta   90.00
_cell.angle_gamma   90.00
#
_symmetry.space_group_name_H-M   'P 1'
#
loop_
_entity.id
_entity.type
_entity.pdbx_description
1 polymer ?
#
loop_
_entity_poly.entity_id
_entity_poly.type
_entity_poly.pdbx_seq_one_letter_code
_entity_poly.pdbx_strand_id
1 'polypeptide(L)'
;MFLTGVRVGEVGGLRWRDIDFENEKITINHSLFIAYEGGEKTMKLTSPKTVNSVREIPFIGEMREILESQMKKQKKARKEYGNKRWRSSGEMDDLVFTTTLGSPCVRYIVQKEIDKIRKRMDMEDAVRAIKENRKPVKFRYFHPHTIRHTFATRCFENGIEPKVAQKLLGHSSITVTMNIYTHVMEDKMGDEISKFGYALTDTEAKDYKELLGDVKQISVHSNL
;
A
#
# COMPACT_ATOMS: atom_id res chain seq x y z
N MET A 1 4.40 -2.86 -3.14
CA MET A 1 3.18 -3.40 -2.51
C MET A 1 2.87 -2.71 -1.18
N PHE A 2 3.82 -2.66 -0.26
CA PHE A 2 3.59 -2.05 1.07
C PHE A 2 3.30 -0.54 0.98
N LEU A 3 3.95 0.17 0.06
CA LEU A 3 3.79 1.61 -0.15
C LEU A 3 2.71 2.00 -1.20
N THR A 4 2.16 1.04 -1.92
CA THR A 4 1.27 1.33 -3.07
C THR A 4 0.01 0.49 -3.12
N GLY A 5 -0.08 -0.55 -2.32
CA GLY A 5 -1.20 -1.49 -2.34
C GLY A 5 -1.39 -2.30 -3.64
N VAL A 6 -0.46 -2.25 -4.59
CA VAL A 6 -0.58 -2.97 -5.86
C VAL A 6 -0.62 -4.48 -5.67
N ARG A 7 -1.29 -5.20 -6.58
CA ARG A 7 -1.36 -6.67 -6.57
C ARG A 7 -0.02 -7.28 -6.95
N VAL A 8 0.25 -8.49 -6.46
CA VAL A 8 1.53 -9.18 -6.77
C VAL A 8 1.75 -9.40 -8.26
N GLY A 9 0.70 -9.67 -9.03
CA GLY A 9 0.80 -9.77 -10.49
C GLY A 9 1.11 -8.43 -11.15
N GLU A 10 0.57 -7.33 -10.62
CA GLU A 10 0.87 -5.97 -11.08
C GLU A 10 2.33 -5.58 -10.78
N VAL A 11 2.87 -5.98 -9.60
CA VAL A 11 4.30 -5.82 -9.31
C VAL A 11 5.15 -6.57 -10.32
N GLY A 12 4.80 -7.83 -10.61
CA GLY A 12 5.52 -8.64 -11.60
C GLY A 12 5.43 -8.10 -13.02
N GLY A 13 4.33 -7.41 -13.35
CA GLY A 13 4.07 -6.84 -14.67
C GLY A 13 4.48 -5.37 -14.83
N LEU A 14 5.04 -4.73 -13.80
CA LEU A 14 5.48 -3.33 -13.86
C LEU A 14 6.71 -3.19 -14.74
N ARG A 15 6.67 -2.23 -15.68
CA ARG A 15 7.76 -1.96 -16.61
C ARG A 15 8.39 -0.60 -16.33
N TRP A 16 9.64 -0.42 -16.71
CA TRP A 16 10.33 0.86 -16.53
C TRP A 16 9.66 2.01 -17.26
N ARG A 17 9.10 1.77 -18.44
CA ARG A 17 8.33 2.76 -19.22
C ARG A 17 7.02 3.21 -18.56
N ASP A 18 6.53 2.47 -17.58
CA ASP A 18 5.31 2.78 -16.83
C ASP A 18 5.60 3.66 -15.59
N ILE A 19 6.87 4.05 -15.36
CA ILE A 19 7.31 4.89 -14.25
C ILE A 19 7.70 6.26 -14.76
N ASP A 20 6.94 7.26 -14.35
CA ASP A 20 7.25 8.67 -14.57
C ASP A 20 7.95 9.23 -13.34
N PHE A 21 9.27 9.39 -13.45
CA PHE A 21 10.09 9.93 -12.37
C PHE A 21 9.96 11.46 -12.24
N GLU A 22 9.55 12.19 -13.29
CA GLU A 22 9.37 13.63 -13.24
C GLU A 22 8.09 13.99 -12.46
N ASN A 23 6.98 13.32 -12.80
CA ASN A 23 5.68 13.55 -12.15
C ASN A 23 5.43 12.63 -10.95
N GLU A 24 6.40 11.81 -10.56
CA GLU A 24 6.32 10.87 -9.43
C GLU A 24 5.10 9.94 -9.47
N LYS A 25 4.88 9.30 -10.62
CA LYS A 25 3.74 8.44 -10.88
C LYS A 25 4.14 7.07 -11.42
N ILE A 26 3.38 6.06 -11.04
CA ILE A 26 3.45 4.71 -11.57
C ILE A 26 2.14 4.40 -12.26
N THR A 27 2.17 4.03 -13.53
CA THR A 27 0.99 3.57 -14.27
C THR A 27 0.88 2.06 -14.13
N ILE A 28 -0.19 1.58 -13.51
CA ILE A 28 -0.50 0.15 -13.39
C ILE A 28 -1.40 -0.22 -14.57
N ASN A 29 -0.81 -0.87 -15.57
CA ASN A 29 -1.46 -1.22 -16.82
C ASN A 29 -1.20 -2.65 -17.27
N HIS A 30 -0.43 -3.43 -16.51
CA HIS A 30 -0.13 -4.83 -16.80
C HIS A 30 -0.13 -5.68 -15.54
N SER A 31 -0.39 -6.97 -15.73
CA SER A 31 -0.25 -7.99 -14.70
C SER A 31 0.46 -9.22 -15.28
N LEU A 32 1.47 -9.71 -14.58
CA LEU A 32 2.19 -10.93 -14.90
C LEU A 32 1.49 -12.12 -14.26
N PHE A 33 1.25 -13.15 -15.03
CA PHE A 33 0.71 -14.41 -14.54
C PHE A 33 1.35 -15.61 -15.25
N ILE A 34 1.16 -16.79 -14.67
CA ILE A 34 1.57 -18.05 -15.24
C ILE A 34 0.35 -18.65 -15.95
N ALA A 35 0.47 -18.90 -17.26
CA ALA A 35 -0.47 -19.67 -18.04
C ALA A 35 0.06 -21.10 -18.26
N TYR A 36 -0.83 -22.03 -18.48
CA TYR A 36 -0.52 -23.39 -18.91
C TYR A 36 -1.17 -23.60 -20.27
N GLU A 37 -0.35 -23.83 -21.29
CA GLU A 37 -0.79 -24.02 -22.69
C GLU A 37 -0.16 -25.30 -23.18
N GLY A 38 -1.01 -26.26 -23.62
CA GLY A 38 -0.53 -27.57 -24.07
C GLY A 38 0.23 -28.36 -23.01
N GLY A 39 0.03 -28.08 -21.72
CA GLY A 39 0.79 -28.68 -20.61
C GLY A 39 2.09 -27.95 -20.28
N GLU A 40 2.49 -26.98 -21.07
CA GLU A 40 3.69 -26.17 -20.81
C GLU A 40 3.36 -24.91 -20.02
N LYS A 41 4.30 -24.58 -19.12
CA LYS A 41 4.22 -23.39 -18.26
C LYS A 41 4.79 -22.18 -18.99
N THR A 42 3.95 -21.22 -19.30
CA THR A 42 4.33 -19.95 -19.93
C THR A 42 4.05 -18.75 -19.01
N MET A 43 4.83 -17.68 -19.15
CA MET A 43 4.59 -16.41 -18.44
C MET A 43 3.97 -15.44 -19.43
N LYS A 44 2.86 -14.81 -19.03
CA LYS A 44 2.16 -13.84 -19.88
C LYS A 44 1.97 -12.52 -19.16
N LEU A 45 2.21 -11.43 -19.88
CA LEU A 45 1.77 -10.09 -19.52
C LEU A 45 0.37 -9.89 -20.10
N THR A 46 -0.58 -9.51 -19.26
CA THR A 46 -1.92 -9.12 -19.73
C THR A 46 -2.17 -7.67 -19.36
N SER A 47 -2.75 -6.95 -20.29
CA SER A 47 -3.42 -5.69 -19.99
C SER A 47 -4.67 -5.98 -19.13
N PRO A 48 -5.07 -5.04 -18.28
CA PRO A 48 -6.26 -5.19 -17.46
C PRO A 48 -7.51 -5.39 -18.33
N LYS A 49 -8.40 -6.28 -17.86
CA LYS A 49 -9.67 -6.60 -18.57
C LYS A 49 -10.64 -5.43 -18.66
N THR A 50 -10.47 -4.39 -17.84
CA THR A 50 -11.35 -3.21 -17.80
C THR A 50 -10.53 -1.94 -17.75
N VAL A 51 -11.05 -0.87 -18.36
CA VAL A 51 -10.44 0.48 -18.34
C VAL A 51 -10.20 0.97 -16.91
N ASN A 52 -11.10 0.65 -15.97
CA ASN A 52 -10.99 1.02 -14.57
C ASN A 52 -9.84 0.32 -13.81
N SER A 53 -9.22 -0.67 -14.41
CA SER A 53 -8.06 -1.37 -13.80
C SER A 53 -6.74 -0.70 -14.16
N VAL A 54 -6.70 0.14 -15.20
CA VAL A 54 -5.58 1.02 -15.50
C VAL A 54 -5.68 2.22 -14.56
N ARG A 55 -4.63 2.47 -13.81
CA ARG A 55 -4.59 3.57 -12.85
C ARG A 55 -3.19 4.11 -12.66
N GLU A 56 -3.11 5.39 -12.34
CA GLU A 56 -1.89 6.03 -11.88
C GLU A 56 -1.86 6.04 -10.36
N ILE A 57 -0.71 5.71 -9.80
CA ILE A 57 -0.44 5.77 -8.37
C ILE A 57 0.69 6.76 -8.16
N PRO A 58 0.45 7.87 -7.45
CA PRO A 58 1.52 8.77 -7.06
C PRO A 58 2.46 8.06 -6.08
N PHE A 59 3.74 8.40 -6.12
CA PHE A 59 4.71 7.89 -5.17
C PHE A 59 5.51 9.00 -4.51
N ILE A 60 6.04 8.73 -3.34
CA ILE A 60 6.85 9.64 -2.53
C ILE A 60 8.34 9.28 -2.66
N GLY A 61 9.21 10.16 -2.14
CA GLY A 61 10.67 10.04 -2.26
C GLY A 61 11.25 8.68 -1.92
N GLU A 62 10.77 8.00 -0.87
CA GLU A 62 11.20 6.63 -0.53
C GLU A 62 11.01 5.63 -1.68
N MET A 63 9.92 5.75 -2.42
CA MET A 63 9.68 4.89 -3.59
C MET A 63 10.64 5.20 -4.71
N ARG A 64 10.98 6.47 -4.93
CA ARG A 64 11.99 6.90 -5.89
C ARG A 64 13.32 6.20 -5.61
N GLU A 65 13.81 6.27 -4.37
CA GLU A 65 15.07 5.64 -3.96
C GLU A 65 15.06 4.13 -4.18
N ILE A 66 13.95 3.45 -3.86
CA ILE A 66 13.76 2.02 -4.08
C ILE A 66 13.85 1.69 -5.58
N LEU A 67 13.16 2.45 -6.44
CA LEU A 67 13.14 2.24 -7.88
C LEU A 67 14.51 2.50 -8.51
N GLU A 68 15.18 3.58 -8.14
CA GLU A 68 16.54 3.88 -8.60
C GLU A 68 17.56 2.84 -8.14
N SER A 69 17.47 2.38 -6.89
CA SER A 69 18.30 1.29 -6.38
C SER A 69 18.07 -0.01 -7.16
N GLN A 70 16.80 -0.33 -7.47
CA GLN A 70 16.45 -1.49 -8.28
C GLN A 70 17.01 -1.38 -9.71
N MET A 71 16.92 -0.20 -10.32
CA MET A 71 17.47 0.04 -11.66
C MET A 71 18.99 -0.17 -11.67
N LYS A 72 19.70 0.37 -10.67
CA LYS A 72 21.16 0.18 -10.53
C LYS A 72 21.53 -1.30 -10.35
N LYS A 73 20.80 -2.03 -9.50
CA LYS A 73 21.01 -3.49 -9.29
C LYS A 73 20.78 -4.29 -10.57
N GLN A 74 19.71 -4.00 -11.30
CA GLN A 74 19.36 -4.70 -12.52
C GLN A 74 20.40 -4.43 -13.64
N LYS A 75 20.81 -3.17 -13.81
CA LYS A 75 21.88 -2.79 -14.76
C LYS A 75 23.21 -3.50 -14.43
N LYS A 76 23.58 -3.54 -13.14
CA LYS A 76 24.79 -4.26 -12.69
C LYS A 76 24.70 -5.76 -13.00
N ALA A 77 23.61 -6.41 -12.64
CA ALA A 77 23.40 -7.84 -12.90
C ALA A 77 23.43 -8.14 -14.40
N ARG A 78 22.77 -7.33 -15.24
CA ARG A 78 22.78 -7.49 -16.69
C ARG A 78 24.19 -7.37 -17.29
N LYS A 79 25.00 -6.44 -16.77
CA LYS A 79 26.40 -6.28 -17.17
C LYS A 79 27.26 -7.48 -16.75
N GLU A 80 27.07 -7.99 -15.53
CA GLU A 80 27.84 -9.11 -14.96
C GLU A 80 27.57 -10.44 -15.66
N TYR A 81 26.27 -10.75 -15.87
CA TYR A 81 25.89 -12.04 -16.47
C TYR A 81 25.84 -12.02 -18.00
N GLY A 82 25.80 -10.83 -18.60
CA GLY A 82 25.77 -10.61 -20.05
C GLY A 82 24.45 -11.08 -20.71
N ASN A 83 24.27 -10.69 -21.96
CA ASN A 83 23.03 -10.96 -22.71
C ASN A 83 22.74 -12.47 -22.91
N LYS A 84 23.77 -13.31 -22.96
CA LYS A 84 23.61 -14.77 -23.15
C LYS A 84 22.97 -15.48 -21.95
N ARG A 85 23.12 -14.94 -20.75
CA ARG A 85 22.54 -15.49 -19.50
C ARG A 85 21.29 -14.76 -19.05
N TRP A 86 21.01 -13.59 -19.63
CA TRP A 86 19.81 -12.84 -19.32
C TRP A 86 18.59 -13.51 -19.91
N ARG A 87 17.56 -13.76 -19.10
CA ARG A 87 16.43 -14.62 -19.43
C ARG A 87 15.17 -13.89 -19.88
N SER A 88 15.12 -12.56 -19.73
CA SER A 88 14.04 -11.76 -20.28
C SER A 88 14.30 -11.41 -21.73
N SER A 89 13.24 -11.35 -22.51
CA SER A 89 13.25 -10.91 -23.90
C SER A 89 11.92 -10.30 -24.29
N GLY A 90 11.88 -9.55 -25.37
CA GLY A 90 10.65 -8.90 -25.85
C GLY A 90 10.06 -7.95 -24.80
N GLU A 91 8.76 -8.01 -24.62
CA GLU A 91 8.05 -7.14 -23.67
C GLU A 91 8.48 -7.32 -22.19
N MET A 92 9.02 -8.49 -21.84
CA MET A 92 9.46 -8.79 -20.48
C MET A 92 10.85 -8.23 -20.18
N ASP A 93 11.59 -7.75 -21.18
CA ASP A 93 12.93 -7.16 -20.98
C ASP A 93 12.89 -5.81 -20.25
N ASP A 94 11.76 -5.14 -20.27
CA ASP A 94 11.50 -3.85 -19.62
C ASP A 94 10.92 -3.97 -18.20
N LEU A 95 10.79 -5.19 -17.64
CA LEU A 95 10.24 -5.39 -16.30
C LEU A 95 11.15 -4.80 -15.22
N VAL A 96 10.53 -4.10 -14.25
CA VAL A 96 11.20 -3.51 -13.10
C VAL A 96 11.74 -4.59 -12.16
N PHE A 97 10.92 -5.60 -11.87
CA PHE A 97 11.25 -6.64 -10.90
C PHE A 97 11.55 -7.95 -11.63
N THR A 98 12.83 -8.29 -11.66
CA THR A 98 13.35 -9.54 -12.21
C THR A 98 14.24 -10.26 -11.19
N THR A 99 14.46 -11.54 -11.42
CA THR A 99 15.52 -12.27 -10.72
C THR A 99 16.90 -11.74 -11.15
N THR A 100 17.96 -12.18 -10.48
CA THR A 100 19.35 -11.83 -10.81
C THR A 100 19.73 -12.16 -12.26
N LEU A 101 19.09 -13.19 -12.84
CA LEU A 101 19.29 -13.59 -14.25
C LEU A 101 18.22 -13.01 -15.20
N GLY A 102 17.46 -12.03 -14.76
CA GLY A 102 16.46 -11.36 -15.61
C GLY A 102 15.12 -12.08 -15.74
N SER A 103 14.90 -13.25 -15.13
CA SER A 103 13.58 -13.89 -15.20
C SER A 103 12.53 -13.06 -14.49
N PRO A 104 11.30 -12.96 -15.04
CA PRO A 104 10.21 -12.22 -14.40
C PRO A 104 9.89 -12.68 -12.98
N CYS A 105 9.62 -11.74 -12.06
CA CYS A 105 9.24 -12.05 -10.68
C CYS A 105 7.76 -12.43 -10.58
N VAL A 106 7.45 -13.70 -10.72
CA VAL A 106 6.11 -14.25 -10.53
C VAL A 106 5.79 -14.43 -9.04
N ARG A 107 4.50 -14.60 -8.73
CA ARG A 107 3.97 -14.66 -7.35
C ARG A 107 4.77 -15.55 -6.41
N TYR A 108 5.19 -16.74 -6.82
CA TYR A 108 5.92 -17.65 -5.93
C TYR A 108 7.31 -17.14 -5.57
N ILE A 109 7.97 -16.38 -6.45
CA ILE A 109 9.27 -15.75 -6.19
C ILE A 109 9.11 -14.68 -5.12
N VAL A 110 8.07 -13.84 -5.24
CA VAL A 110 7.73 -12.81 -4.24
C VAL A 110 7.42 -13.47 -2.89
N GLN A 111 6.63 -14.56 -2.88
CA GLN A 111 6.33 -15.30 -1.64
C GLN A 111 7.61 -15.85 -1.00
N LYS A 112 8.51 -16.41 -1.78
CA LYS A 112 9.79 -16.94 -1.28
C LYS A 112 10.64 -15.85 -0.61
N GLU A 113 10.67 -14.65 -1.18
CA GLU A 113 11.38 -13.51 -0.56
C GLU A 113 10.70 -13.04 0.74
N ILE A 114 9.36 -13.00 0.79
CA ILE A 114 8.60 -12.72 2.01
C ILE A 114 8.95 -13.75 3.10
N ASP A 115 9.00 -15.03 2.76
CA ASP A 115 9.32 -16.08 3.72
C ASP A 115 10.77 -15.98 4.24
N LYS A 116 11.72 -15.56 3.41
CA LYS A 116 13.10 -15.27 3.85
C LYS A 116 13.14 -14.09 4.84
N ILE A 117 12.41 -13.01 4.54
CA ILE A 117 12.33 -11.84 5.41
C ILE A 117 11.73 -12.26 6.76
N ARG A 118 10.60 -12.99 6.76
CA ARG A 118 9.96 -13.48 7.98
C ARG A 118 10.90 -14.31 8.84
N LYS A 119 11.61 -15.29 8.21
CA LYS A 119 12.59 -16.12 8.93
C LYS A 119 13.72 -15.30 9.54
N ARG A 120 14.20 -14.27 8.82
CA ARG A 120 15.21 -13.36 9.35
C ARG A 120 14.68 -12.58 10.56
N MET A 121 13.45 -12.06 10.49
CA MET A 121 12.80 -11.37 11.61
C MET A 121 12.64 -12.32 12.82
N ASP A 122 12.24 -13.58 12.61
CA ASP A 122 12.16 -14.60 13.67
C ASP A 122 13.53 -14.79 14.35
N MET A 123 14.62 -14.83 13.58
CA MET A 123 15.98 -14.97 14.12
C MET A 123 16.44 -13.70 14.87
N GLU A 124 16.20 -12.53 14.30
CA GLU A 124 16.55 -11.25 14.92
C GLU A 124 15.81 -11.06 16.25
N ASP A 125 14.52 -11.41 16.31
CA ASP A 125 13.74 -11.35 17.55
C ASP A 125 14.21 -12.39 18.58
N ALA A 126 14.59 -13.60 18.15
CA ALA A 126 15.13 -14.60 19.08
C ALA A 126 16.43 -14.10 19.74
N VAL A 127 17.32 -13.45 18.99
CA VAL A 127 18.54 -12.85 19.55
C VAL A 127 18.20 -11.70 20.52
N ARG A 128 17.23 -10.86 20.16
CA ARG A 128 16.77 -9.76 21.03
C ARG A 128 16.12 -10.29 22.29
N ALA A 129 15.28 -11.31 22.20
CA ALA A 129 14.58 -11.94 23.30
C ALA A 129 15.54 -12.50 24.39
N ILE A 130 16.68 -13.06 23.96
CA ILE A 130 17.74 -13.50 24.90
C ILE A 130 18.29 -12.32 25.68
N LYS A 131 18.59 -11.18 25.02
CA LYS A 131 19.14 -9.99 25.66
C LYS A 131 18.13 -9.32 26.62
N GLU A 132 16.84 -9.39 26.27
CA GLU A 132 15.75 -8.80 27.02
C GLU A 132 15.12 -9.75 28.05
N ASN A 133 15.66 -10.97 28.20
CA ASN A 133 15.15 -12.03 29.08
C ASN A 133 13.65 -12.29 28.92
N ARG A 134 13.18 -12.36 27.68
CA ARG A 134 11.78 -12.64 27.30
C ARG A 134 11.67 -13.82 26.34
N LYS A 135 10.46 -14.33 26.14
CA LYS A 135 10.21 -15.32 25.10
C LYS A 135 10.27 -14.69 23.71
N PRO A 136 10.89 -15.35 22.71
CA PRO A 136 10.89 -14.87 21.34
C PRO A 136 9.48 -14.90 20.74
N VAL A 137 9.17 -13.89 19.93
CA VAL A 137 7.94 -13.82 19.14
C VAL A 137 8.19 -14.42 17.77
N LYS A 138 7.33 -15.37 17.36
CA LYS A 138 7.34 -15.88 15.98
C LYS A 138 6.34 -15.12 15.14
N PHE A 139 6.82 -14.57 14.04
CA PHE A 139 5.95 -13.88 13.09
C PHE A 139 5.07 -14.87 12.34
N ARG A 140 3.76 -14.60 12.29
CA ARG A 140 2.81 -15.44 11.56
C ARG A 140 3.16 -15.45 10.07
N TYR A 141 2.80 -16.55 9.40
CA TYR A 141 2.86 -16.62 7.95
C TYR A 141 1.94 -15.56 7.34
N PHE A 142 2.45 -14.86 6.34
CA PHE A 142 1.66 -13.91 5.55
C PHE A 142 2.03 -14.01 4.07
N HIS A 143 1.12 -13.63 3.22
CA HIS A 143 1.26 -13.71 1.78
C HIS A 143 1.13 -12.30 1.14
N PRO A 144 1.46 -12.14 -0.16
CA PRO A 144 1.42 -10.83 -0.82
C PRO A 144 0.09 -10.08 -0.67
N HIS A 145 -1.02 -10.80 -0.62
CA HIS A 145 -2.33 -10.16 -0.46
C HIS A 145 -2.53 -9.54 0.93
N THR A 146 -1.93 -10.13 1.97
CA THR A 146 -1.92 -9.54 3.32
C THR A 146 -1.23 -8.18 3.32
N ILE A 147 -0.12 -8.03 2.58
CA ILE A 147 0.59 -6.75 2.46
C ILE A 147 -0.32 -5.66 1.86
N ARG A 148 -1.09 -6.03 0.84
CA ARG A 148 -2.06 -5.12 0.23
C ARG A 148 -3.22 -4.77 1.19
N HIS A 149 -3.70 -5.74 1.97
CA HIS A 149 -4.68 -5.48 3.02
C HIS A 149 -4.15 -4.50 4.06
N THR A 150 -2.91 -4.69 4.53
CA THR A 150 -2.26 -3.76 5.45
C THR A 150 -2.17 -2.34 4.87
N PHE A 151 -1.86 -2.21 3.58
CA PHE A 151 -1.88 -0.90 2.92
C PHE A 151 -3.28 -0.26 2.96
N ALA A 152 -4.33 -1.03 2.62
CA ALA A 152 -5.71 -0.56 2.65
C ALA A 152 -6.14 -0.12 4.07
N THR A 153 -5.85 -0.93 5.08
CA THR A 153 -6.10 -0.60 6.49
C THR A 153 -5.39 0.70 6.88
N ARG A 154 -4.11 0.84 6.54
CA ARG A 154 -3.35 2.07 6.82
C ARG A 154 -3.88 3.30 6.10
N CYS A 155 -4.43 3.17 4.90
CA CYS A 155 -5.12 4.27 4.24
C CYS A 155 -6.25 4.81 5.13
N PHE A 156 -7.07 3.93 5.68
CA PHE A 156 -8.23 4.32 6.50
C PHE A 156 -7.83 4.79 7.90
N GLU A 157 -6.83 4.17 8.51
CA GLU A 157 -6.25 4.65 9.77
C GLU A 157 -5.74 6.09 9.67
N ASN A 158 -5.26 6.48 8.49
CA ASN A 158 -4.75 7.83 8.20
C ASN A 158 -5.78 8.74 7.51
N GLY A 159 -7.06 8.39 7.52
CA GLY A 159 -8.15 9.25 7.05
C GLY A 159 -8.29 9.36 5.53
N ILE A 160 -7.67 8.47 4.75
CA ILE A 160 -7.87 8.44 3.30
C ILE A 160 -9.31 8.00 3.01
N GLU A 161 -10.01 8.79 2.23
CA GLU A 161 -11.39 8.51 1.84
C GLU A 161 -11.54 7.17 1.11
N PRO A 162 -12.61 6.38 1.39
CA PRO A 162 -12.83 5.08 0.75
C PRO A 162 -12.80 5.12 -0.78
N LYS A 163 -13.28 6.20 -1.39
CA LYS A 163 -13.28 6.36 -2.85
C LYS A 163 -11.88 6.55 -3.41
N VAL A 164 -11.02 7.29 -2.71
CA VAL A 164 -9.62 7.47 -3.07
C VAL A 164 -8.86 6.15 -2.90
N ALA A 165 -9.05 5.46 -1.78
CA ALA A 165 -8.47 4.15 -1.53
C ALA A 165 -8.91 3.11 -2.58
N GLN A 166 -10.20 3.10 -2.97
CA GLN A 166 -10.72 2.27 -4.06
C GLN A 166 -9.92 2.48 -5.36
N LYS A 167 -9.70 3.75 -5.73
CA LYS A 167 -8.97 4.13 -6.95
C LYS A 167 -7.50 3.68 -6.89
N LEU A 168 -6.80 3.96 -5.78
CA LEU A 168 -5.42 3.53 -5.55
C LEU A 168 -5.26 2.01 -5.63
N LEU A 169 -6.17 1.29 -4.98
CA LEU A 169 -6.18 -0.18 -4.97
C LEU A 169 -6.63 -0.77 -6.31
N GLY A 170 -7.41 -0.07 -7.11
CA GLY A 170 -8.01 -0.61 -8.34
C GLY A 170 -9.03 -1.71 -8.01
N HIS A 171 -9.90 -1.49 -7.03
CA HIS A 171 -11.04 -2.34 -6.76
C HIS A 171 -12.17 -2.03 -7.75
N SER A 172 -12.67 -3.03 -8.43
CA SER A 172 -13.78 -2.90 -9.40
C SER A 172 -15.09 -2.52 -8.71
N SER A 173 -15.29 -2.95 -7.46
CA SER A 173 -16.43 -2.58 -6.63
C SER A 173 -15.98 -1.82 -5.39
N ILE A 174 -16.72 -0.78 -5.04
CA ILE A 174 -16.54 -0.04 -3.78
C ILE A 174 -16.80 -0.93 -2.55
N THR A 175 -17.67 -1.91 -2.67
CA THR A 175 -18.02 -2.85 -1.60
C THR A 175 -16.79 -3.52 -0.99
N VAL A 176 -15.82 -3.94 -1.84
CA VAL A 176 -14.56 -4.56 -1.37
C VAL A 176 -13.76 -3.58 -0.51
N THR A 177 -13.77 -2.31 -0.87
CA THR A 177 -13.08 -1.24 -0.13
C THR A 177 -13.81 -0.93 1.17
N MET A 178 -15.15 -0.84 1.11
CA MET A 178 -16.00 -0.55 2.26
C MET A 178 -15.95 -1.64 3.33
N ASN A 179 -15.84 -2.90 2.96
CA ASN A 179 -15.69 -3.99 3.93
C ASN A 179 -14.42 -3.81 4.79
N ILE A 180 -13.31 -3.36 4.19
CA ILE A 180 -12.08 -3.07 4.93
C ILE A 180 -12.27 -1.81 5.78
N TYR A 181 -12.87 -0.78 5.22
CA TYR A 181 -13.15 0.49 5.91
C TYR A 181 -14.01 0.27 7.16
N THR A 182 -15.13 -0.44 7.04
CA THR A 182 -16.04 -0.71 8.16
C THR A 182 -15.32 -1.41 9.30
N HIS A 183 -14.52 -2.44 9.00
CA HIS A 183 -13.73 -3.14 10.03
C HIS A 183 -12.78 -2.22 10.79
N VAL A 184 -12.11 -1.29 10.09
CA VAL A 184 -11.21 -0.31 10.72
C VAL A 184 -11.98 0.72 11.55
N MET A 185 -13.18 1.12 11.08
CA MET A 185 -14.01 2.12 11.77
C MET A 185 -14.68 1.57 13.02
N GLU A 186 -15.00 0.28 13.08
CA GLU A 186 -15.53 -0.35 14.29
C GLU A 186 -14.59 -0.13 15.48
N ASP A 187 -13.27 -0.26 15.27
CA ASP A 187 -12.27 -0.03 16.30
C ASP A 187 -12.14 1.45 16.72
N LYS A 188 -12.52 2.39 15.84
CA LYS A 188 -12.41 3.85 16.07
C LYS A 188 -13.72 4.52 16.53
N MET A 189 -14.82 3.80 16.54
CA MET A 189 -16.15 4.37 16.78
C MET A 189 -16.23 5.15 18.11
N GLY A 190 -15.62 4.61 19.17
CA GLY A 190 -15.56 5.26 20.49
C GLY A 190 -14.84 6.62 20.46
N ASP A 191 -13.70 6.67 19.76
CA ASP A 191 -12.89 7.87 19.65
C ASP A 191 -13.60 8.96 18.82
N GLU A 192 -14.26 8.56 17.72
CA GLU A 192 -14.99 9.49 16.86
C GLU A 192 -16.22 10.08 17.55
N ILE A 193 -16.99 9.29 18.29
CA ILE A 193 -18.12 9.76 19.10
C ILE A 193 -17.65 10.72 20.21
N SER A 194 -16.51 10.43 20.83
CA SER A 194 -15.92 11.31 21.83
C SER A 194 -15.57 12.68 21.24
N LYS A 195 -14.95 12.73 20.07
CA LYS A 195 -14.64 13.99 19.36
C LYS A 195 -15.90 14.78 19.03
N PHE A 196 -16.96 14.10 18.59
CA PHE A 196 -18.24 14.74 18.31
C PHE A 196 -18.85 15.32 19.59
N GLY A 197 -18.80 14.61 20.72
CA GLY A 197 -19.25 15.09 22.02
C GLY A 197 -18.52 16.36 22.46
N TYR A 198 -17.19 16.41 22.30
CA TYR A 198 -16.42 17.63 22.61
C TYR A 198 -16.80 18.81 21.69
N ALA A 199 -17.01 18.56 20.40
CA ALA A 199 -17.42 19.62 19.47
C ALA A 199 -18.77 20.22 19.81
N LEU A 200 -19.74 19.42 20.26
CA LEU A 200 -21.07 19.89 20.70
C LEU A 200 -20.95 20.73 21.97
N THR A 201 -20.22 20.26 22.96
CA THR A 201 -20.07 21.00 24.23
C THR A 201 -19.34 22.33 24.08
N ASP A 202 -18.36 22.41 23.20
CA ASP A 202 -17.65 23.66 22.90
C ASP A 202 -18.56 24.67 22.16
N THR A 203 -19.42 24.21 21.27
CA THR A 203 -20.36 25.06 20.53
C THR A 203 -21.45 25.58 21.48
N GLU A 204 -22.07 24.70 22.27
CA GLU A 204 -23.08 25.08 23.26
C GLU A 204 -22.49 26.03 24.32
N ALA A 205 -21.28 25.79 24.79
CA ALA A 205 -20.64 26.68 25.77
C ALA A 205 -20.34 28.09 25.23
N LYS A 206 -20.08 28.22 23.93
CA LYS A 206 -19.91 29.52 23.26
C LYS A 206 -21.25 30.24 23.14
N ASP A 207 -22.29 29.54 22.67
CA ASP A 207 -23.65 30.10 22.52
C ASP A 207 -24.20 30.53 23.87
N TYR A 208 -24.03 29.76 24.95
CA TYR A 208 -24.42 30.15 26.32
C TYR A 208 -23.67 31.37 26.85
N LYS A 209 -22.37 31.48 26.55
CA LYS A 209 -21.56 32.64 26.95
C LYS A 209 -21.99 33.93 26.23
N GLU A 210 -22.33 33.83 24.96
CA GLU A 210 -22.81 34.93 24.16
C GLU A 210 -24.21 35.40 24.63
N LEU A 211 -25.16 34.48 24.84
CA LEU A 211 -26.45 34.71 25.44
C LEU A 211 -26.41 35.35 26.84
N LEU A 212 -25.53 34.88 27.70
CA LEU A 212 -25.33 35.43 29.05
C LEU A 212 -24.65 36.82 29.03
N GLY A 213 -23.84 37.10 28.00
CA GLY A 213 -23.28 38.43 27.75
C GLY A 213 -24.35 39.45 27.45
N ASP A 214 -25.29 39.12 26.59
CA ASP A 214 -26.44 40.00 26.19
C ASP A 214 -27.43 40.23 27.33
N VAL A 215 -27.70 39.22 28.17
CA VAL A 215 -28.57 39.34 29.34
C VAL A 215 -27.99 40.28 30.40
N LYS A 216 -26.69 40.34 30.58
CA LYS A 216 -26.04 41.28 31.50
C LYS A 216 -26.13 42.75 31.02
N GLN A 217 -26.16 42.99 29.72
CA GLN A 217 -26.35 44.34 29.18
C GLN A 217 -27.79 44.85 29.34
N ILE A 218 -28.79 43.97 29.24
CA ILE A 218 -30.20 44.31 29.41
C ILE A 218 -30.53 44.66 30.86
N SER A 219 -29.93 44.02 31.84
CA SER A 219 -30.19 44.26 33.26
C SER A 219 -29.59 45.58 33.81
N VAL A 220 -28.68 46.22 33.11
CA VAL A 220 -28.06 47.49 33.50
C VAL A 220 -28.90 48.70 33.02
N HIS A 221 -29.80 48.53 32.06
CA HIS A 221 -30.63 49.61 31.51
C HIS A 221 -32.06 49.69 32.10
N SER A 222 -32.41 48.80 33.05
CA SER A 222 -33.73 48.76 33.69
C SER A 222 -33.77 49.34 35.11
N ASN A 223 -32.72 50.01 35.55
CA ASN A 223 -32.67 50.73 36.84
C ASN A 223 -32.24 52.20 36.63
N LEU A 224 -33.03 52.93 35.86
CA LEU A 224 -33.05 54.41 35.86
C LEU A 224 -34.52 54.91 35.74
#